data_a7d91cfbab98deb793e01666545297dd
#
_entry.id   a7d91cfbab98deb793e01666545297dd
#
_cell.length_a   1.000
_cell.length_b   1.000
_cell.length_c   1.000
_cell.angle_alpha   90.00
_cell.angle_beta   90.00
_cell.angle_gamma   90.00
#
_symmetry.space_group_name_H-M   'P 1'
#
loop_
_entity.id
_entity.type
_entity.pdbx_description
1 polymer ?
#
loop_
_entity_poly.entity_id
_entity_poly.type
_entity_poly.pdbx_seq_one_letter_code
_entity_poly.pdbx_strand_id
1 'polypeptide(L)'
;MKRKKLTTYDYLACKGKRQLSNLFVHSEEEAAAAEEAGIDFIVAAHDLPRFGIKTTFDEVKRIREAAPSCYMQAAKNIPAASEYEAIKFAHEYLSFGADCIYVGNYSLEWIKAMRRENIPTIGHVGLVPGKATWIGGYRAIGKTANEAIGVLRHTLELQDAGVVGVEFEVVPPKVAAVVTKKTDIIIMSMGSGSDCDAQFLFSNDVLGWTEGHTPRHARVYRDFKKEYERLQSERVKAFTEFHQDTLDRNFNDPKITVPIDVKEYDKFLEMAEKI
;
A
#
# COMPACT_ATOMS: atom_id res chain seq x y z
N MET A 1 21.39 1.01 -14.43
CA MET A 1 21.10 -0.44 -14.56
C MET A 1 19.75 -0.72 -13.94
N LYS A 2 18.85 -1.46 -14.61
CA LYS A 2 17.58 -1.86 -13.98
C LYS A 2 17.92 -2.76 -12.77
N ARG A 3 17.29 -2.47 -11.61
CA ARG A 3 17.42 -3.29 -10.41
C ARG A 3 16.87 -4.69 -10.67
N LYS A 4 17.58 -5.74 -10.19
CA LYS A 4 17.07 -7.11 -10.26
C LYS A 4 15.86 -7.25 -9.33
N LYS A 5 14.76 -7.80 -9.83
CA LYS A 5 13.61 -8.17 -9.01
C LYS A 5 14.02 -9.23 -8.00
N LEU A 6 13.64 -9.03 -6.71
CA LEU A 6 13.78 -10.04 -5.69
C LEU A 6 12.80 -11.20 -5.96
N THR A 7 13.30 -12.42 -5.88
CA THR A 7 12.46 -13.62 -5.79
C THR A 7 12.20 -13.97 -4.32
N THR A 8 11.28 -14.87 -4.04
CA THR A 8 11.06 -15.38 -2.67
C THR A 8 12.35 -15.97 -2.08
N TYR A 9 13.17 -16.61 -2.90
CA TYR A 9 14.49 -17.10 -2.49
C TYR A 9 15.43 -15.96 -2.11
N ASP A 10 15.54 -14.92 -2.94
CA ASP A 10 16.39 -13.75 -2.66
C ASP A 10 15.91 -13.00 -1.39
N TYR A 11 14.57 -12.90 -1.21
CA TYR A 11 13.95 -12.29 -0.04
C TYR A 11 14.34 -13.02 1.25
N LEU A 12 14.17 -14.33 1.32
CA LEU A 12 14.55 -15.15 2.45
C LEU A 12 16.08 -15.13 2.68
N ALA A 13 16.88 -15.08 1.62
CA ALA A 13 18.33 -15.00 1.70
C ALA A 13 18.85 -13.68 2.32
N CYS A 14 18.01 -12.65 2.48
CA CYS A 14 18.35 -11.42 3.21
C CYS A 14 18.36 -11.60 4.73
N LYS A 15 17.74 -12.66 5.26
CA LYS A 15 17.69 -12.97 6.70
C LYS A 15 19.05 -12.86 7.36
N GLY A 16 19.16 -11.99 8.37
CA GLY A 16 20.39 -11.78 9.12
C GLY A 16 21.58 -11.17 8.35
N LYS A 17 21.40 -10.80 7.06
CA LYS A 17 22.48 -10.23 6.23
C LYS A 17 22.32 -8.74 5.98
N ARG A 18 21.11 -8.28 5.69
CA ARG A 18 20.78 -6.87 5.53
C ARG A 18 19.35 -6.61 5.92
N GLN A 19 19.07 -5.42 6.40
CA GLN A 19 17.70 -4.98 6.67
C GLN A 19 17.02 -4.58 5.36
N LEU A 20 15.74 -4.93 5.24
CA LEU A 20 14.89 -4.61 4.11
C LEU A 20 14.01 -3.38 4.41
N SER A 21 13.70 -2.61 3.38
CA SER A 21 12.72 -1.54 3.45
C SER A 21 11.39 -2.00 2.87
N ASN A 22 10.31 -1.95 3.67
CA ASN A 22 8.96 -2.31 3.26
C ASN A 22 8.08 -1.06 3.30
N LEU A 23 7.27 -0.85 2.27
CA LEU A 23 6.39 0.30 2.16
C LEU A 23 5.01 -0.13 1.69
N PHE A 24 3.97 0.21 2.46
CA PHE A 24 2.60 0.15 1.95
C PHE A 24 2.37 1.35 1.03
N VAL A 25 1.91 1.11 -0.19
CA VAL A 25 1.65 2.14 -1.20
C VAL A 25 0.18 2.17 -1.58
N HIS A 26 -0.35 3.37 -1.83
CA HIS A 26 -1.77 3.59 -2.11
C HIS A 26 -2.05 3.89 -3.58
N SER A 27 -1.02 4.19 -4.37
CA SER A 27 -1.19 4.57 -5.77
C SER A 27 -0.03 4.11 -6.65
N GLU A 28 -0.25 4.20 -7.97
CA GLU A 28 0.74 3.95 -9.00
C GLU A 28 1.94 4.90 -8.88
N GLU A 29 1.69 6.19 -8.59
CA GLU A 29 2.73 7.20 -8.43
C GLU A 29 3.62 6.90 -7.20
N GLU A 30 3.02 6.48 -6.10
CA GLU A 30 3.78 6.08 -4.91
C GLU A 30 4.60 4.81 -5.16
N ALA A 31 4.06 3.87 -5.94
CA ALA A 31 4.76 2.65 -6.34
C ALA A 31 5.96 2.97 -7.26
N ALA A 32 5.77 3.85 -8.24
CA ALA A 32 6.84 4.32 -9.12
C ALA A 32 7.95 5.02 -8.31
N ALA A 33 7.58 5.89 -7.37
CA ALA A 33 8.53 6.55 -6.48
C ALA A 33 9.27 5.55 -5.58
N ALA A 34 8.60 4.52 -5.06
CA ALA A 34 9.20 3.45 -4.27
C ALA A 34 10.22 2.63 -5.10
N GLU A 35 9.89 2.32 -6.36
CA GLU A 35 10.79 1.65 -7.31
C GLU A 35 12.05 2.47 -7.56
N GLU A 36 11.89 3.77 -7.84
CA GLU A 36 13.01 4.69 -8.11
C GLU A 36 13.88 4.91 -6.85
N ALA A 37 13.24 5.02 -5.69
CA ALA A 37 13.93 5.15 -4.40
C ALA A 37 14.66 3.89 -3.95
N GLY A 38 14.44 2.75 -4.61
CA GLY A 38 15.10 1.49 -4.27
C GLY A 38 14.47 0.74 -3.09
N ILE A 39 13.20 0.99 -2.78
CA ILE A 39 12.45 0.21 -1.78
C ILE A 39 12.46 -1.27 -2.18
N ASP A 40 12.75 -2.15 -1.22
CA ASP A 40 12.89 -3.60 -1.48
C ASP A 40 11.54 -4.29 -1.67
N PHE A 41 10.56 -3.89 -0.89
CA PHE A 41 9.30 -4.59 -0.75
C PHE A 41 8.16 -3.57 -0.71
N ILE A 42 7.14 -3.78 -1.52
CA ILE A 42 5.91 -2.99 -1.48
C ILE A 42 4.72 -3.84 -1.04
N VAL A 43 3.79 -3.20 -0.36
CA VAL A 43 2.49 -3.78 -0.01
C VAL A 43 1.40 -2.97 -0.68
N ALA A 44 0.47 -3.65 -1.34
CA ALA A 44 -0.74 -3.05 -1.85
C ALA A 44 -1.96 -3.90 -1.49
N ALA A 45 -3.04 -3.23 -1.13
CA ALA A 45 -4.30 -3.89 -0.80
C ALA A 45 -5.44 -3.21 -1.53
N HIS A 46 -6.49 -3.96 -1.89
CA HIS A 46 -7.69 -3.36 -2.41
C HIS A 46 -8.85 -3.51 -1.43
N ASP A 47 -9.76 -2.52 -1.50
CA ASP A 47 -11.04 -2.53 -0.79
C ASP A 47 -10.90 -2.73 0.73
N LEU A 48 -10.09 -1.87 1.37
CA LEU A 48 -9.91 -1.82 2.83
C LEU A 48 -10.55 -0.54 3.42
N PRO A 49 -11.88 -0.35 3.33
CA PRO A 49 -12.53 0.90 3.75
C PRO A 49 -12.34 1.20 5.24
N ARG A 50 -12.17 0.18 6.08
CA ARG A 50 -11.86 0.33 7.52
C ARG A 50 -10.56 1.11 7.77
N PHE A 51 -9.62 1.07 6.83
CA PHE A 51 -8.33 1.76 6.90
C PHE A 51 -8.24 2.91 5.88
N GLY A 52 -9.37 3.34 5.32
CA GLY A 52 -9.39 4.40 4.31
C GLY A 52 -8.86 4.00 2.94
N ILE A 53 -8.53 2.73 2.73
CA ILE A 53 -7.99 2.23 1.47
C ILE A 53 -9.15 1.92 0.53
N LYS A 54 -9.23 2.67 -0.57
CA LYS A 54 -10.27 2.56 -1.60
C LYS A 54 -9.74 1.98 -2.92
N THR A 55 -8.51 1.53 -2.91
CA THR A 55 -7.81 0.97 -4.08
C THR A 55 -8.58 -0.23 -4.63
N THR A 56 -8.81 -0.25 -5.92
CA THR A 56 -9.46 -1.33 -6.65
C THR A 56 -8.47 -2.44 -7.02
N PHE A 57 -8.97 -3.59 -7.46
CA PHE A 57 -8.12 -4.67 -7.95
C PHE A 57 -7.25 -4.24 -9.15
N ASP A 58 -7.82 -3.46 -10.10
CA ASP A 58 -7.08 -2.96 -11.26
C ASP A 58 -6.02 -1.92 -10.89
N GLU A 59 -6.24 -1.13 -9.84
CA GLU A 59 -5.23 -0.22 -9.31
C GLU A 59 -4.07 -1.00 -8.67
N VAL A 60 -4.33 -2.10 -7.97
CA VAL A 60 -3.26 -2.97 -7.44
C VAL A 60 -2.42 -3.57 -8.58
N LYS A 61 -3.02 -3.89 -9.74
CA LYS A 61 -2.27 -4.29 -10.94
C LYS A 61 -1.36 -3.17 -11.44
N ARG A 62 -1.87 -1.93 -11.57
CA ARG A 62 -1.06 -0.77 -11.99
C ARG A 62 0.08 -0.47 -11.01
N ILE A 63 -0.15 -0.62 -9.70
CA ILE A 63 0.89 -0.53 -8.67
C ILE A 63 2.01 -1.55 -8.95
N ARG A 64 1.66 -2.81 -9.31
CA ARG A 64 2.66 -3.81 -9.70
C ARG A 64 3.44 -3.42 -10.94
N GLU A 65 2.77 -2.89 -11.95
CA GLU A 65 3.38 -2.46 -13.20
C GLU A 65 4.35 -1.29 -12.99
N ALA A 66 3.99 -0.35 -12.10
CA ALA A 66 4.81 0.81 -11.75
C ALA A 66 6.06 0.47 -10.91
N ALA A 67 6.04 -0.62 -10.15
CA ALA A 67 7.18 -1.06 -9.33
C ALA A 67 7.64 -2.49 -9.67
N PRO A 68 8.16 -2.73 -10.90
CA PRO A 68 8.43 -4.08 -11.41
C PRO A 68 9.55 -4.83 -10.69
N SER A 69 10.48 -4.13 -10.02
CA SER A 69 11.63 -4.75 -9.33
C SER A 69 11.40 -4.96 -7.83
N CYS A 70 10.42 -4.28 -7.23
CA CYS A 70 10.07 -4.51 -5.83
C CYS A 70 9.48 -5.91 -5.65
N TYR A 71 9.79 -6.58 -4.54
CA TYR A 71 9.03 -7.74 -4.09
C TYR A 71 7.66 -7.26 -3.60
N MET A 72 6.56 -7.85 -4.05
CA MET A 72 5.22 -7.30 -3.81
C MET A 72 4.33 -8.27 -3.03
N GLN A 73 3.80 -7.78 -1.90
CA GLN A 73 2.71 -8.40 -1.17
C GLN A 73 1.38 -7.82 -1.64
N ALA A 74 0.44 -8.71 -1.97
CA ALA A 74 -0.95 -8.32 -2.20
C ALA A 74 -1.82 -8.70 -0.99
N ALA A 75 -2.82 -7.87 -0.71
CA ALA A 75 -3.78 -8.10 0.35
C ALA A 75 -5.21 -7.80 -0.11
N LYS A 76 -6.17 -8.52 0.46
CA LYS A 76 -7.61 -8.28 0.29
C LYS A 76 -8.23 -8.04 1.65
N ASN A 77 -9.16 -7.10 1.70
CA ASN A 77 -9.81 -6.71 2.94
C ASN A 77 -10.73 -7.78 3.52
N ILE A 78 -11.56 -8.35 2.67
CA ILE A 78 -12.52 -9.36 3.11
C ILE A 78 -11.77 -10.69 3.16
N PRO A 79 -11.61 -11.30 4.33
CA PRO A 79 -11.04 -12.63 4.42
C PRO A 79 -11.83 -13.59 3.54
N ALA A 80 -11.14 -14.55 2.93
CA ALA A 80 -11.81 -15.64 2.27
C ALA A 80 -12.72 -16.37 3.26
N ALA A 81 -13.86 -16.86 2.80
CA ALA A 81 -14.79 -17.62 3.62
C ALA A 81 -14.45 -19.14 3.65
N SER A 82 -13.50 -19.56 2.82
CA SER A 82 -13.04 -20.95 2.73
C SER A 82 -11.59 -21.05 2.26
N GLU A 83 -10.96 -22.19 2.49
CA GLU A 83 -9.62 -22.51 1.97
C GLU A 83 -9.56 -22.39 0.44
N TYR A 84 -10.58 -22.86 -0.25
CA TYR A 84 -10.68 -22.75 -1.71
C TYR A 84 -10.67 -21.29 -2.20
N GLU A 85 -11.45 -20.43 -1.56
CA GLU A 85 -11.47 -19.01 -1.90
C GLU A 85 -10.12 -18.33 -1.63
N ALA A 86 -9.45 -18.69 -0.52
CA ALA A 86 -8.14 -18.16 -0.18
C ALA A 86 -7.10 -18.52 -1.25
N ILE A 87 -7.08 -19.78 -1.71
CA ILE A 87 -6.18 -20.26 -2.75
C ILE A 87 -6.51 -19.61 -4.11
N LYS A 88 -7.80 -19.59 -4.49
CA LYS A 88 -8.26 -18.94 -5.74
C LYS A 88 -7.84 -17.48 -5.78
N PHE A 89 -8.13 -16.75 -4.72
CA PHE A 89 -7.75 -15.37 -4.57
C PHE A 89 -6.23 -15.15 -4.70
N ALA A 90 -5.43 -15.99 -4.03
CA ALA A 90 -3.99 -15.93 -4.13
C ALA A 90 -3.50 -16.10 -5.58
N HIS A 91 -4.03 -17.06 -6.32
CA HIS A 91 -3.68 -17.27 -7.72
C HIS A 91 -4.07 -16.08 -8.62
N GLU A 92 -5.20 -15.41 -8.34
CA GLU A 92 -5.58 -14.19 -9.06
C GLU A 92 -4.52 -13.10 -8.92
N TYR A 93 -3.98 -12.88 -7.71
CA TYR A 93 -2.91 -11.89 -7.47
C TYR A 93 -1.56 -12.31 -8.04
N LEU A 94 -1.19 -13.58 -7.88
CA LEU A 94 0.05 -14.10 -8.45
C LEU A 94 0.05 -14.03 -9.99
N SER A 95 -1.12 -14.15 -10.64
CA SER A 95 -1.26 -14.13 -12.10
C SER A 95 -0.85 -12.79 -12.72
N PHE A 96 -0.99 -11.66 -12.02
CA PHE A 96 -0.50 -10.36 -12.50
C PHE A 96 0.86 -9.97 -11.91
N GLY A 97 1.51 -10.88 -11.17
CA GLY A 97 2.90 -10.72 -10.75
C GLY A 97 3.10 -10.26 -9.30
N ALA A 98 2.08 -10.32 -8.42
CA ALA A 98 2.33 -10.28 -6.98
C ALA A 98 3.25 -11.45 -6.59
N ASP A 99 4.09 -11.24 -5.59
CA ASP A 99 5.09 -12.23 -5.18
C ASP A 99 4.67 -13.02 -3.94
N CYS A 100 3.82 -12.45 -3.09
CA CYS A 100 3.28 -13.12 -1.91
C CYS A 100 1.93 -12.52 -1.49
N ILE A 101 1.24 -13.23 -0.60
CA ILE A 101 -0.12 -12.91 -0.16
C ILE A 101 -0.15 -12.69 1.36
N TYR A 102 -0.84 -11.64 1.81
CA TYR A 102 -1.10 -11.40 3.22
C TYR A 102 -2.12 -12.40 3.77
N VAL A 103 -1.77 -13.05 4.90
CA VAL A 103 -2.61 -14.08 5.53
C VAL A 103 -2.83 -13.87 7.04
N GLY A 104 -2.64 -12.66 7.55
CA GLY A 104 -2.71 -12.36 8.98
C GLY A 104 -4.03 -12.71 9.68
N ASN A 105 -5.12 -12.91 8.92
CA ASN A 105 -6.43 -13.28 9.42
C ASN A 105 -6.83 -14.74 9.10
N TYR A 106 -5.95 -15.52 8.45
CA TYR A 106 -6.26 -16.91 8.09
C TYR A 106 -5.85 -17.90 9.18
N SER A 107 -6.45 -19.09 9.16
CA SER A 107 -6.05 -20.19 10.03
C SER A 107 -4.73 -20.80 9.58
N LEU A 108 -4.02 -21.47 10.49
CA LEU A 108 -2.79 -22.18 10.16
C LEU A 108 -3.03 -23.29 9.11
N GLU A 109 -4.20 -23.91 9.11
CA GLU A 109 -4.59 -24.94 8.14
C GLU A 109 -4.67 -24.36 6.73
N TRP A 110 -5.26 -23.20 6.56
CA TRP A 110 -5.35 -22.53 5.26
C TRP A 110 -3.97 -22.06 4.78
N ILE A 111 -3.12 -21.59 5.69
CA ILE A 111 -1.72 -21.21 5.35
C ILE A 111 -0.96 -22.45 4.87
N LYS A 112 -1.10 -23.60 5.55
CA LYS A 112 -0.50 -24.87 5.13
C LYS A 112 -1.01 -25.32 3.76
N ALA A 113 -2.31 -25.12 3.49
CA ALA A 113 -2.88 -25.41 2.20
C ALA A 113 -2.30 -24.55 1.10
N MET A 114 -2.21 -23.23 1.31
CA MET A 114 -1.56 -22.30 0.38
C MET A 114 -0.08 -22.68 0.16
N ARG A 115 0.62 -23.10 1.20
CA ARG A 115 2.02 -23.56 1.08
C ARG A 115 2.15 -24.81 0.21
N ARG A 116 1.20 -25.77 0.29
CA ARG A 116 1.15 -26.95 -0.60
C ARG A 116 1.00 -26.57 -2.09
N GLU A 117 0.31 -25.45 -2.36
CA GLU A 117 0.15 -24.89 -3.71
C GLU A 117 1.33 -23.98 -4.11
N ASN A 118 2.43 -23.96 -3.33
CA ASN A 118 3.60 -23.10 -3.55
C ASN A 118 3.30 -21.58 -3.53
N ILE A 119 2.27 -21.16 -2.83
CA ILE A 119 1.92 -19.74 -2.65
C ILE A 119 2.73 -19.16 -1.49
N PRO A 120 3.64 -18.20 -1.72
CA PRO A 120 4.33 -17.50 -0.65
C PRO A 120 3.35 -16.63 0.14
N THR A 121 3.44 -16.66 1.47
CA THR A 121 2.51 -15.96 2.35
C THR A 121 3.24 -15.15 3.44
N ILE A 122 2.61 -14.04 3.86
CA ILE A 122 3.07 -13.19 4.95
C ILE A 122 2.04 -13.22 6.08
N GLY A 123 2.48 -13.64 7.27
CA GLY A 123 1.66 -13.64 8.48
C GLY A 123 1.66 -12.29 9.20
N HIS A 124 0.95 -12.22 10.34
CA HIS A 124 0.91 -11.02 11.17
C HIS A 124 0.84 -11.40 12.65
N VAL A 125 1.70 -10.78 13.48
CA VAL A 125 1.83 -11.02 14.91
C VAL A 125 1.91 -9.69 15.67
N GLY A 126 1.48 -9.69 16.92
CA GLY A 126 1.38 -8.50 17.76
C GLY A 126 -0.03 -7.90 17.70
N LEU A 127 -0.12 -6.61 17.40
CA LEU A 127 -1.40 -5.96 17.17
C LEU A 127 -1.90 -6.31 15.75
N VAL A 128 -2.74 -7.32 15.66
CA VAL A 128 -3.45 -7.64 14.41
C VAL A 128 -4.80 -6.94 14.42
N PRO A 129 -5.04 -5.91 13.58
CA PRO A 129 -6.25 -5.09 13.65
C PRO A 129 -7.55 -5.90 13.53
N GLY A 130 -7.58 -6.92 12.68
CA GLY A 130 -8.72 -7.83 12.52
C GLY A 130 -9.04 -8.68 13.78
N LYS A 131 -8.07 -8.81 14.69
CA LYS A 131 -8.17 -9.58 15.94
C LYS A 131 -8.23 -8.67 17.18
N ALA A 132 -8.39 -7.35 17.02
CA ALA A 132 -8.33 -6.39 18.13
C ALA A 132 -9.33 -6.70 19.26
N THR A 133 -10.52 -7.18 18.95
CA THR A 133 -11.55 -7.56 19.96
C THR A 133 -11.10 -8.72 20.84
N TRP A 134 -10.27 -9.64 20.32
CA TRP A 134 -9.74 -10.77 21.09
C TRP A 134 -8.62 -10.39 22.05
N ILE A 135 -7.94 -9.27 21.80
CA ILE A 135 -6.79 -8.81 22.60
C ILE A 135 -7.12 -7.58 23.47
N GLY A 136 -8.39 -7.18 23.53
CA GLY A 136 -8.85 -6.05 24.36
C GLY A 136 -8.59 -4.68 23.73
N GLY A 137 -8.63 -4.58 22.39
CA GLY A 137 -8.48 -3.34 21.61
C GLY A 137 -7.11 -3.16 20.96
N TYR A 138 -6.84 -1.94 20.49
CA TYR A 138 -5.56 -1.58 19.84
C TYR A 138 -4.49 -1.37 20.92
N ARG A 139 -3.71 -2.38 21.20
CA ARG A 139 -2.63 -2.34 22.22
C ARG A 139 -1.40 -3.14 21.80
N ALA A 140 -0.26 -2.76 22.37
CA ALA A 140 0.98 -3.54 22.21
C ALA A 140 0.84 -4.92 22.86
N ILE A 141 1.33 -5.95 22.20
CA ILE A 141 1.37 -7.35 22.65
C ILE A 141 2.80 -7.77 22.92
N GLY A 142 3.02 -8.56 23.99
CA GLY A 142 4.34 -9.02 24.38
C GLY A 142 4.98 -8.21 25.52
N LYS A 143 4.18 -7.41 26.27
CA LYS A 143 4.66 -6.62 27.41
C LYS A 143 4.95 -7.45 28.67
N THR A 144 4.35 -8.61 28.81
CA THR A 144 4.60 -9.57 29.90
C THR A 144 5.36 -10.78 29.36
N ALA A 145 6.05 -11.51 30.23
CA ALA A 145 6.75 -12.73 29.83
C ALA A 145 5.84 -13.77 29.17
N ASN A 146 4.60 -13.91 29.67
CA ASN A 146 3.62 -14.83 29.10
C ASN A 146 3.15 -14.37 27.70
N GLU A 147 2.89 -13.07 27.52
CA GLU A 147 2.57 -12.55 26.17
C GLU A 147 3.76 -12.70 25.21
N ALA A 148 4.98 -12.42 25.66
CA ALA A 148 6.20 -12.54 24.85
C ALA A 148 6.43 -13.98 24.37
N ILE A 149 6.23 -14.97 25.24
CA ILE A 149 6.27 -16.39 24.88
C ILE A 149 5.13 -16.74 23.89
N GLY A 150 3.95 -16.16 24.06
CA GLY A 150 2.84 -16.30 23.10
C GLY A 150 3.20 -15.77 21.70
N VAL A 151 3.84 -14.60 21.64
CA VAL A 151 4.37 -14.01 20.40
C VAL A 151 5.37 -14.96 19.73
N LEU A 152 6.35 -15.48 20.47
CA LEU A 152 7.35 -16.43 19.94
C LEU A 152 6.68 -17.71 19.41
N ARG A 153 5.81 -18.33 20.19
CA ARG A 153 5.12 -19.58 19.80
C ARG A 153 4.31 -19.37 18.51
N HIS A 154 3.51 -18.34 18.48
CA HIS A 154 2.68 -18.07 17.29
C HIS A 154 3.53 -17.78 16.05
N THR A 155 4.68 -17.12 16.20
CA THR A 155 5.59 -16.89 15.07
C THR A 155 6.20 -18.20 14.57
N LEU A 156 6.57 -19.12 15.47
CA LEU A 156 7.05 -20.45 15.09
C LEU A 156 5.96 -21.30 14.43
N GLU A 157 4.72 -21.27 14.93
CA GLU A 157 3.56 -21.93 14.29
C GLU A 157 3.33 -21.42 12.87
N LEU A 158 3.43 -20.11 12.63
CA LEU A 158 3.35 -19.50 11.32
C LEU A 158 4.50 -19.95 10.41
N GLN A 159 5.73 -19.98 10.93
CA GLN A 159 6.87 -20.51 10.20
C GLN A 159 6.66 -21.98 9.80
N ASP A 160 6.22 -22.84 10.73
CA ASP A 160 5.92 -24.24 10.47
C ASP A 160 4.76 -24.41 9.47
N ALA A 161 3.81 -23.49 9.45
CA ALA A 161 2.75 -23.44 8.44
C ALA A 161 3.26 -23.01 7.06
N GLY A 162 4.47 -22.45 6.97
CA GLY A 162 5.17 -22.17 5.72
C GLY A 162 5.08 -20.72 5.23
N VAL A 163 4.81 -19.75 6.12
CA VAL A 163 4.94 -18.33 5.77
C VAL A 163 6.41 -17.98 5.48
N VAL A 164 6.64 -17.01 4.60
CA VAL A 164 7.99 -16.54 4.25
C VAL A 164 8.40 -15.31 5.06
N GLY A 165 7.46 -14.68 5.76
CA GLY A 165 7.69 -13.54 6.63
C GLY A 165 6.48 -13.23 7.49
N VAL A 166 6.67 -12.35 8.47
CA VAL A 166 5.64 -11.94 9.42
C VAL A 166 5.75 -10.44 9.72
N GLU A 167 4.62 -9.74 9.62
CA GLU A 167 4.48 -8.37 10.09
C GLU A 167 4.42 -8.37 11.62
N PHE A 168 5.35 -7.65 12.29
CA PHE A 168 5.40 -7.48 13.73
C PHE A 168 4.90 -6.10 14.10
N GLU A 169 3.61 -6.00 14.45
CA GLU A 169 3.01 -4.72 14.80
C GLU A 169 3.00 -4.50 16.32
N VAL A 170 3.71 -3.45 16.75
CA VAL A 170 3.75 -2.93 18.13
C VAL A 170 4.11 -4.01 19.16
N VAL A 171 5.08 -4.88 18.82
CA VAL A 171 5.72 -5.82 19.74
C VAL A 171 6.91 -5.11 20.39
N PRO A 172 7.16 -5.26 21.72
CA PRO A 172 8.33 -4.65 22.36
C PRO A 172 9.65 -5.00 21.67
N PRO A 173 10.56 -4.03 21.41
CA PRO A 173 11.78 -4.26 20.61
C PRO A 173 12.64 -5.40 21.10
N LYS A 174 12.79 -5.55 22.42
CA LYS A 174 13.60 -6.66 23.02
C LYS A 174 12.98 -8.04 22.74
N VAL A 175 11.64 -8.13 22.68
CA VAL A 175 10.95 -9.38 22.33
C VAL A 175 11.12 -9.66 20.84
N ALA A 176 10.88 -8.66 19.99
CA ALA A 176 11.06 -8.77 18.56
C ALA A 176 12.47 -9.21 18.17
N ALA A 177 13.51 -8.62 18.79
CA ALA A 177 14.91 -9.00 18.56
C ALA A 177 15.20 -10.48 18.88
N VAL A 178 14.61 -11.01 19.97
CA VAL A 178 14.76 -12.43 20.33
C VAL A 178 14.05 -13.33 19.33
N VAL A 179 12.82 -12.98 18.93
CA VAL A 179 12.05 -13.76 17.95
C VAL A 179 12.74 -13.76 16.59
N THR A 180 13.25 -12.60 16.14
CA THR A 180 14.00 -12.47 14.89
C THR A 180 15.18 -13.44 14.83
N LYS A 181 15.91 -13.59 15.93
CA LYS A 181 17.07 -14.52 16.02
C LYS A 181 16.66 -16.00 16.09
N LYS A 182 15.43 -16.30 16.51
CA LYS A 182 14.95 -17.68 16.73
C LYS A 182 14.12 -18.23 15.58
N THR A 183 13.94 -17.46 14.51
CA THR A 183 13.16 -17.83 13.33
C THR A 183 13.98 -17.69 12.06
N ASP A 184 13.64 -18.48 11.04
CA ASP A 184 14.31 -18.49 9.73
C ASP A 184 13.57 -17.64 8.70
N ILE A 185 12.38 -17.12 9.04
CA ILE A 185 11.54 -16.25 8.21
C ILE A 185 11.86 -14.77 8.46
N ILE A 186 11.47 -13.90 7.54
CA ILE A 186 11.70 -12.44 7.64
C ILE A 186 10.72 -11.83 8.64
N ILE A 187 11.23 -11.14 9.64
CA ILE A 187 10.45 -10.39 10.62
C ILE A 187 10.44 -8.91 10.23
N MET A 188 9.24 -8.36 9.94
CA MET A 188 9.04 -7.00 9.49
C MET A 188 8.52 -6.13 10.63
N SER A 189 9.31 -5.17 11.07
CA SER A 189 8.98 -4.27 12.18
C SER A 189 7.98 -3.19 11.75
N MET A 190 6.82 -3.15 12.40
CA MET A 190 5.91 -2.03 12.44
C MET A 190 5.86 -1.49 13.89
N GLY A 191 6.86 -0.66 14.25
CA GLY A 191 7.03 -0.18 15.62
C GLY A 191 7.60 -1.20 16.60
N SER A 192 8.25 -2.25 16.12
CA SER A 192 8.84 -3.32 16.92
C SER A 192 10.37 -3.23 17.04
N GLY A 193 10.95 -2.08 16.67
CA GLY A 193 12.37 -1.78 16.82
C GLY A 193 13.22 -2.07 15.60
N SER A 194 14.52 -1.76 15.71
CA SER A 194 15.48 -1.83 14.60
C SER A 194 16.13 -3.20 14.41
N ASP A 195 15.95 -4.13 15.33
CA ASP A 195 16.63 -5.43 15.31
C ASP A 195 15.86 -6.52 14.55
N CYS A 196 14.79 -6.13 13.83
CA CYS A 196 14.08 -6.98 12.88
C CYS A 196 14.76 -6.99 11.52
N ASP A 197 14.40 -7.94 10.66
CA ASP A 197 14.98 -8.08 9.31
C ASP A 197 14.52 -7.01 8.33
N ALA A 198 13.37 -6.37 8.60
CA ALA A 198 12.83 -5.29 7.78
C ALA A 198 12.19 -4.20 8.64
N GLN A 199 12.10 -2.98 8.08
CA GLN A 199 11.26 -1.90 8.60
C GLN A 199 10.07 -1.70 7.67
N PHE A 200 8.87 -1.63 8.22
CA PHE A 200 7.65 -1.47 7.47
C PHE A 200 6.88 -0.22 7.91
N LEU A 201 6.60 0.67 6.97
CA LEU A 201 5.80 1.88 7.16
C LEU A 201 4.76 2.01 6.04
N PHE A 202 3.77 2.87 6.28
CA PHE A 202 2.79 3.28 5.28
C PHE A 202 3.25 4.56 4.58
N SER A 203 3.03 4.66 3.27
CA SER A 203 3.44 5.81 2.47
C SER A 203 2.79 7.12 2.94
N ASN A 204 1.51 7.09 3.31
CA ASN A 204 0.80 8.25 3.85
C ASN A 204 1.45 8.79 5.13
N ASP A 205 1.98 7.92 5.99
CA ASP A 205 2.74 8.33 7.18
C ASP A 205 4.11 8.90 6.79
N VAL A 206 4.83 8.21 5.91
CA VAL A 206 6.15 8.64 5.41
C VAL A 206 6.08 10.00 4.72
N LEU A 207 5.04 10.22 3.92
CA LEU A 207 4.81 11.44 3.17
C LEU A 207 4.11 12.54 3.99
N GLY A 208 3.52 12.21 5.13
CA GLY A 208 2.88 13.19 6.04
C GLY A 208 1.54 13.69 5.52
N TRP A 209 0.70 12.79 4.97
CA TRP A 209 -0.66 13.13 4.57
C TRP A 209 -1.73 12.24 5.24
N THR A 210 -1.34 11.48 6.27
CA THR A 210 -2.27 10.65 7.06
C THR A 210 -3.41 11.50 7.59
N GLU A 211 -4.65 11.07 7.31
CA GLU A 211 -5.85 11.68 7.87
C GLU A 211 -6.06 11.21 9.32
N GLY A 212 -6.36 12.16 10.22
CA GLY A 212 -6.62 11.86 11.63
C GLY A 212 -5.37 11.60 12.45
N HIS A 213 -5.33 10.48 13.18
CA HIS A 213 -4.24 10.16 14.10
C HIS A 213 -3.09 9.44 13.41
N THR A 214 -1.91 10.05 13.41
CA THR A 214 -0.68 9.38 12.97
C THR A 214 -0.27 8.33 13.99
N PRO A 215 -0.06 7.05 13.59
CA PRO A 215 0.34 6.00 14.52
C PRO A 215 1.66 6.31 15.23
N ARG A 216 1.79 5.91 16.48
CA ARG A 216 3.02 6.14 17.28
C ARG A 216 4.30 5.62 16.62
N HIS A 217 4.21 4.57 15.84
CA HIS A 217 5.33 3.95 15.15
C HIS A 217 5.62 4.56 13.78
N ALA A 218 4.79 5.47 13.31
CA ALA A 218 5.01 6.18 12.07
C ALA A 218 6.23 7.10 12.17
N ARG A 219 6.97 7.22 11.07
CA ARG A 219 8.04 8.20 10.92
C ARG A 219 7.76 9.05 9.69
N VAL A 220 7.54 10.34 9.92
CA VAL A 220 7.18 11.32 8.89
C VAL A 220 8.44 11.95 8.33
N TYR A 221 8.58 12.00 7.00
CA TYR A 221 9.72 12.56 6.31
C TYR A 221 9.37 13.80 5.46
N ARG A 222 8.08 14.02 5.15
CA ARG A 222 7.57 15.13 4.33
C ARG A 222 6.24 15.62 4.90
N ASP A 223 5.73 16.72 4.34
CA ASP A 223 4.43 17.34 4.67
C ASP A 223 3.59 17.50 3.41
N PHE A 224 3.16 16.39 2.84
CA PHE A 224 2.34 16.38 1.62
C PHE A 224 0.93 16.91 1.89
N LYS A 225 0.46 16.88 3.12
CA LYS A 225 -0.82 17.50 3.47
C LYS A 225 -0.82 18.98 3.11
N LYS A 226 0.23 19.71 3.49
CA LYS A 226 0.40 21.12 3.16
C LYS A 226 0.50 21.36 1.66
N GLU A 227 1.19 20.49 0.91
CA GLU A 227 1.27 20.59 -0.54
C GLU A 227 -0.08 20.34 -1.22
N TYR A 228 -0.87 19.38 -0.75
CA TYR A 228 -2.22 19.14 -1.25
C TYR A 228 -3.16 20.31 -0.96
N GLU A 229 -3.08 20.93 0.22
CA GLU A 229 -3.82 22.15 0.58
C GLU A 229 -3.44 23.32 -0.34
N ARG A 230 -2.14 23.51 -0.62
CA ARG A 230 -1.65 24.51 -1.56
C ARG A 230 -2.20 24.28 -2.98
N LEU A 231 -2.11 23.06 -3.49
CA LEU A 231 -2.64 22.70 -4.80
C LEU A 231 -4.15 22.91 -4.88
N GLN A 232 -4.89 22.58 -3.82
CA GLN A 232 -6.33 22.82 -3.78
C GLN A 232 -6.65 24.33 -3.82
N SER A 233 -5.90 25.15 -3.11
CA SER A 233 -6.03 26.60 -3.18
C SER A 233 -5.80 27.16 -4.60
N GLU A 234 -4.78 26.66 -5.30
CA GLU A 234 -4.51 27.04 -6.70
C GLU A 234 -5.64 26.60 -7.66
N ARG A 235 -6.21 25.39 -7.46
CA ARG A 235 -7.40 24.96 -8.24
C ARG A 235 -8.57 25.89 -8.05
N VAL A 236 -8.85 26.30 -6.80
CA VAL A 236 -9.95 27.25 -6.51
C VAL A 236 -9.71 28.58 -7.20
N LYS A 237 -8.47 29.13 -7.15
CA LYS A 237 -8.13 30.39 -7.83
C LYS A 237 -8.35 30.28 -9.34
N ALA A 238 -7.80 29.25 -9.98
CA ALA A 238 -7.92 29.06 -11.43
C ALA A 238 -9.38 28.93 -11.87
N PHE A 239 -10.20 28.19 -11.10
CA PHE A 239 -11.64 28.07 -11.42
C PHE A 239 -12.40 29.37 -11.15
N THR A 240 -11.98 30.17 -10.18
CA THR A 240 -12.56 31.50 -9.94
C THR A 240 -12.25 32.46 -11.07
N GLU A 241 -11.00 32.48 -11.56
CA GLU A 241 -10.57 33.28 -12.71
C GLU A 241 -11.36 32.88 -13.97
N PHE A 242 -11.44 31.58 -14.26
CA PHE A 242 -12.26 31.07 -15.38
C PHE A 242 -13.74 31.49 -15.26
N HIS A 243 -14.30 31.38 -14.07
CA HIS A 243 -15.70 31.79 -13.83
C HIS A 243 -15.88 33.31 -14.09
N GLN A 244 -14.97 34.14 -13.60
CA GLN A 244 -15.03 35.59 -13.80
C GLN A 244 -14.88 35.95 -15.28
N ASP A 245 -13.93 35.37 -16.01
CA ASP A 245 -13.77 35.56 -17.45
C ASP A 245 -15.05 35.18 -18.23
N THR A 246 -15.75 34.16 -17.78
CA THR A 246 -17.04 33.75 -18.36
C THR A 246 -18.11 34.84 -18.14
N LEU A 247 -18.23 35.38 -16.94
CA LEU A 247 -19.18 36.44 -16.62
C LEU A 247 -18.87 37.73 -17.39
N ASP A 248 -17.59 38.05 -17.55
CA ASP A 248 -17.09 39.24 -18.25
C ASP A 248 -17.03 39.06 -19.76
N ARG A 249 -17.37 37.86 -20.28
CA ARG A 249 -17.34 37.50 -21.71
C ARG A 249 -15.94 37.67 -22.35
N ASN A 250 -14.89 37.34 -21.61
CA ASN A 250 -13.49 37.55 -22.02
C ASN A 250 -12.92 36.45 -22.94
N PHE A 251 -13.82 35.69 -23.66
CA PHE A 251 -13.39 34.60 -24.54
C PHE A 251 -13.34 34.96 -26.03
N ASN A 252 -13.16 36.25 -26.36
CA ASN A 252 -13.06 36.74 -27.74
C ASN A 252 -11.60 36.90 -28.23
N ASP A 253 -10.61 36.27 -27.58
CA ASP A 253 -9.23 36.29 -28.02
C ASP A 253 -9.10 35.54 -29.38
N PRO A 254 -8.53 36.18 -30.41
CA PRO A 254 -8.30 35.57 -31.74
C PRO A 254 -7.46 34.28 -31.68
N LYS A 255 -6.70 34.03 -30.60
CA LYS A 255 -5.93 32.80 -30.40
C LYS A 255 -6.78 31.60 -30.03
N ILE A 256 -7.95 31.82 -29.48
CA ILE A 256 -8.85 30.74 -29.00
C ILE A 256 -10.19 30.73 -29.72
N THR A 257 -10.44 31.70 -30.63
CA THR A 257 -11.65 31.81 -31.42
C THR A 257 -11.38 31.50 -32.89
N VAL A 258 -12.36 30.98 -33.58
CA VAL A 258 -12.27 30.69 -35.03
C VAL A 258 -12.92 31.84 -35.80
N PRO A 259 -12.16 32.57 -36.64
CA PRO A 259 -12.73 33.61 -37.50
C PRO A 259 -13.58 33.01 -38.62
N ILE A 260 -14.61 33.76 -39.06
CA ILE A 260 -15.32 33.51 -40.31
C ILE A 260 -14.88 34.53 -41.34
N ASP A 261 -14.80 34.15 -42.63
CA ASP A 261 -14.51 35.08 -43.71
C ASP A 261 -15.64 36.13 -43.80
N VAL A 262 -15.29 37.38 -44.05
CA VAL A 262 -16.25 38.51 -44.05
C VAL A 262 -17.39 38.27 -45.05
N LYS A 263 -17.10 37.81 -46.28
CA LYS A 263 -18.11 37.56 -47.31
C LYS A 263 -19.06 36.41 -46.93
N GLU A 264 -18.51 35.40 -46.28
CA GLU A 264 -19.35 34.26 -45.79
C GLU A 264 -20.17 34.69 -44.59
N TYR A 265 -19.70 35.61 -43.76
CA TYR A 265 -20.50 36.17 -42.67
C TYR A 265 -21.64 37.00 -43.16
N ASP A 266 -21.42 37.88 -44.19
CA ASP A 266 -22.50 38.70 -44.81
C ASP A 266 -23.59 37.80 -45.44
N LYS A 267 -23.20 36.75 -46.16
CA LYS A 267 -24.16 35.76 -46.69
C LYS A 267 -24.95 35.06 -45.58
N PHE A 268 -24.25 34.71 -44.50
CA PHE A 268 -24.91 34.10 -43.35
C PHE A 268 -25.97 35.04 -42.77
N LEU A 269 -25.69 36.33 -42.63
CA LEU A 269 -26.65 37.32 -42.11
C LEU A 269 -27.90 37.43 -43.03
N GLU A 270 -27.70 37.54 -44.37
CA GLU A 270 -28.80 37.55 -45.34
C GLU A 270 -29.68 36.30 -45.30
N MET A 271 -29.07 35.14 -45.02
CA MET A 271 -29.81 33.88 -44.90
C MET A 271 -30.56 33.80 -43.58
N ALA A 272 -29.97 34.28 -42.50
CA ALA A 272 -30.56 34.25 -41.15
C ALA A 272 -31.80 35.16 -41.03
N GLU A 273 -31.86 36.28 -41.77
CA GLU A 273 -33.04 37.15 -41.82
C GLU A 273 -34.28 36.48 -42.46
N LYS A 274 -34.12 35.35 -43.17
CA LYS A 274 -35.19 34.63 -43.85
C LYS A 274 -35.75 33.45 -43.04
N ILE A 275 -35.16 33.18 -41.87
CA ILE A 275 -35.58 32.15 -40.93
C ILE A 275 -36.41 32.76 -39.79
#